data_ca7d39f8ae80c15f2cbb6f545cf692cb
#
_entry.id   ca7d39f8ae80c15f2cbb6f545cf692cb
#
_cell.length_a   1.000
_cell.length_b   1.000
_cell.length_c   1.000
_cell.angle_alpha   90.00
_cell.angle_beta   90.00
_cell.angle_gamma   90.00
#
_symmetry.space_group_name_H-M   'P 1'
#
loop_
_entity.id
_entity.type
_entity.pdbx_description
1 polymer ?
#
loop_
_entity_poly.entity_id
_entity_poly.type
_entity_poly.pdbx_seq_one_letter_code
_entity_poly.pdbx_strand_id
1 'polypeptide(L)'
;MKFKQKGFSLIELVIVIVILGLLAATAIPRFLNVTEDAENASVDGVSGGLATAVGFVRAQWEVDGRRNTSVILDGTTVSLDTRFGFPTGTSNTDVTAMTDATCQEVFSSVLQSAPRNVLYTEDARDQRYTVRVLDGVGGSATGINGANVTNIDLCVYHQIASLVIDQNTGIATPAPDLNTAGAKGVTYNPGTGQVLSFTND
;
A
#
# COMPACT_ATOMS: atom_id res chain seq x y z
N MET A 1 12.79 63.27 12.51
CA MET A 1 11.64 62.73 13.27
C MET A 1 12.11 61.49 14.03
N LYS A 2 12.06 61.48 15.38
CA LYS A 2 12.36 60.25 16.16
C LYS A 2 11.07 59.50 16.36
N PHE A 3 10.96 58.31 15.76
CA PHE A 3 9.85 57.38 16.01
C PHE A 3 10.01 56.84 17.42
N LYS A 4 9.00 57.04 18.30
CA LYS A 4 8.94 56.40 19.61
C LYS A 4 8.64 54.90 19.40
N GLN A 5 9.60 54.03 19.71
CA GLN A 5 9.37 52.60 19.80
C GLN A 5 8.51 52.34 21.03
N LYS A 6 7.33 51.72 20.82
CA LYS A 6 6.48 51.21 21.90
C LYS A 6 6.85 49.74 22.09
N GLY A 7 7.31 49.39 23.29
CA GLY A 7 7.55 48.00 23.68
C GLY A 7 6.24 47.30 24.07
N PHE A 8 6.19 45.97 23.91
CA PHE A 8 5.11 45.12 24.39
C PHE A 8 5.11 45.06 25.93
N SER A 9 3.92 45.08 26.53
CA SER A 9 3.81 44.85 27.96
C SER A 9 3.85 43.35 28.27
N LEU A 10 4.36 42.97 29.46
CA LEU A 10 4.45 41.59 29.89
C LEU A 10 3.08 40.92 29.92
N ILE A 11 2.01 41.68 30.30
CA ILE A 11 0.65 41.13 30.36
C ILE A 11 0.08 40.84 28.97
N GLU A 12 0.38 41.63 27.97
CA GLU A 12 -0.02 41.38 26.58
C GLU A 12 0.58 40.08 26.08
N LEU A 13 1.86 39.83 26.39
CA LEU A 13 2.52 38.58 26.03
C LEU A 13 1.88 37.36 26.75
N VAL A 14 1.61 37.47 28.04
CA VAL A 14 1.01 36.41 28.84
C VAL A 14 -0.40 36.04 28.34
N ILE A 15 -1.24 37.03 28.04
CA ILE A 15 -2.58 36.81 27.52
C ILE A 15 -2.52 36.04 26.16
N VAL A 16 -1.60 36.44 25.28
CA VAL A 16 -1.44 35.78 23.96
C VAL A 16 -1.03 34.35 24.11
N ILE A 17 -0.03 34.02 24.95
CA ILE A 17 0.39 32.62 25.13
C ILE A 17 -0.68 31.75 25.78
N VAL A 18 -1.50 32.29 26.70
CA VAL A 18 -2.63 31.56 27.30
C VAL A 18 -3.70 31.26 26.26
N ILE A 19 -4.08 32.24 25.43
CA ILE A 19 -5.08 32.04 24.37
C ILE A 19 -4.56 31.02 23.35
N LEU A 20 -3.29 31.15 22.90
CA LEU A 20 -2.69 30.20 21.97
C LEU A 20 -2.61 28.80 22.56
N GLY A 21 -2.29 28.66 23.85
CA GLY A 21 -2.29 27.38 24.57
C GLY A 21 -3.66 26.71 24.59
N LEU A 22 -4.72 27.46 24.86
CA LEU A 22 -6.09 26.94 24.85
C LEU A 22 -6.54 26.51 23.44
N LEU A 23 -6.19 27.30 22.41
CA LEU A 23 -6.50 26.95 21.02
C LEU A 23 -5.72 25.69 20.60
N ALA A 24 -4.43 25.59 20.92
CA ALA A 24 -3.62 24.43 20.62
C ALA A 24 -4.14 23.16 21.27
N ALA A 25 -4.57 23.22 22.54
CA ALA A 25 -5.12 22.09 23.28
C ALA A 25 -6.35 21.44 22.60
N THR A 26 -7.15 22.24 21.90
CA THR A 26 -8.34 21.75 21.16
C THR A 26 -8.04 21.39 19.71
N ALA A 27 -7.06 22.03 19.08
CA ALA A 27 -6.73 21.85 17.68
C ALA A 27 -5.91 20.57 17.42
N ILE A 28 -4.96 20.24 18.32
CA ILE A 28 -4.04 19.09 18.13
C ILE A 28 -4.77 17.77 18.01
N PRO A 29 -5.69 17.38 18.93
CA PRO A 29 -6.40 16.09 18.79
C PRO A 29 -7.20 16.00 17.49
N ARG A 30 -7.83 17.10 17.09
CA ARG A 30 -8.61 17.13 15.84
C ARG A 30 -7.73 16.97 14.59
N PHE A 31 -6.54 17.56 14.61
CA PHE A 31 -5.59 17.46 13.52
C PHE A 31 -5.07 16.02 13.36
N LEU A 32 -4.78 15.32 14.46
CA LEU A 32 -4.34 13.93 14.44
C LEU A 32 -5.42 13.01 13.82
N ASN A 33 -6.68 13.16 14.20
CA ASN A 33 -7.78 12.39 13.62
C ASN A 33 -7.91 12.61 12.10
N VAL A 34 -7.81 13.86 11.64
CA VAL A 34 -7.87 14.18 10.20
C VAL A 34 -6.71 13.55 9.43
N THR A 35 -5.52 13.49 10.04
CA THR A 35 -4.36 12.85 9.41
C THR A 35 -4.59 11.34 9.25
N GLU A 36 -5.12 10.70 10.27
CA GLU A 36 -5.45 9.27 10.23
C GLU A 36 -6.53 8.95 9.18
N ASP A 37 -7.59 9.75 9.12
CA ASP A 37 -8.64 9.62 8.11
C ASP A 37 -8.07 9.78 6.69
N ALA A 38 -7.14 10.71 6.49
CA ALA A 38 -6.47 10.92 5.21
C ALA A 38 -5.57 9.74 4.81
N GLU A 39 -4.86 9.14 5.76
CA GLU A 39 -4.07 7.92 5.52
C GLU A 39 -4.96 6.75 5.10
N ASN A 40 -6.05 6.52 5.83
CA ASN A 40 -7.02 5.46 5.52
C ASN A 40 -7.63 5.67 4.12
N ALA A 41 -8.07 6.87 3.81
CA ALA A 41 -8.60 7.21 2.48
C ALA A 41 -7.56 7.02 1.36
N SER A 42 -6.28 7.28 1.64
CA SER A 42 -5.17 7.04 0.70
C SER A 42 -4.99 5.55 0.42
N VAL A 43 -5.02 4.70 1.46
CA VAL A 43 -4.93 3.23 1.32
C VAL A 43 -6.13 2.69 0.54
N ASP A 44 -7.34 3.14 0.86
CA ASP A 44 -8.56 2.73 0.15
C ASP A 44 -8.53 3.14 -1.33
N GLY A 45 -8.01 4.33 -1.63
CA GLY A 45 -7.81 4.80 -3.00
C GLY A 45 -6.87 3.90 -3.80
N VAL A 46 -5.75 3.49 -3.19
CA VAL A 46 -4.78 2.56 -3.82
C VAL A 46 -5.39 1.17 -3.97
N SER A 47 -6.10 0.67 -2.96
CA SER A 47 -6.82 -0.61 -3.01
C SER A 47 -7.85 -0.64 -4.14
N GLY A 48 -8.68 0.40 -4.27
CA GLY A 48 -9.66 0.52 -5.34
C GLY A 48 -9.01 0.60 -6.73
N GLY A 49 -7.92 1.35 -6.86
CA GLY A 49 -7.12 1.43 -8.08
C GLY A 49 -6.53 0.07 -8.49
N LEU A 50 -5.92 -0.63 -7.53
CA LEU A 50 -5.34 -1.96 -7.78
C LEU A 50 -6.41 -2.98 -8.13
N ALA A 51 -7.54 -3.01 -7.42
CA ALA A 51 -8.65 -3.91 -7.72
C ALA A 51 -9.20 -3.70 -9.14
N THR A 52 -9.34 -2.44 -9.54
CA THR A 52 -9.79 -2.08 -10.89
C THR A 52 -8.79 -2.54 -11.94
N ALA A 53 -7.50 -2.30 -11.73
CA ALA A 53 -6.44 -2.67 -12.67
C ALA A 53 -6.31 -4.21 -12.80
N VAL A 54 -6.38 -4.95 -11.69
CA VAL A 54 -6.44 -6.42 -11.68
C VAL A 54 -7.66 -6.92 -12.48
N GLY A 55 -8.81 -6.27 -12.32
CA GLY A 55 -10.01 -6.57 -13.10
C GLY A 55 -9.82 -6.35 -14.59
N PHE A 56 -9.12 -5.30 -15.02
CA PHE A 56 -8.82 -5.05 -16.43
C PHE A 56 -7.88 -6.10 -17.01
N VAL A 57 -6.82 -6.50 -16.28
CA VAL A 57 -5.93 -7.59 -16.70
C VAL A 57 -6.73 -8.88 -16.93
N ARG A 58 -7.61 -9.22 -15.99
CA ARG A 58 -8.47 -10.39 -16.11
C ARG A 58 -9.42 -10.29 -17.29
N ALA A 59 -10.07 -9.14 -17.48
CA ALA A 59 -10.99 -8.93 -18.61
C ALA A 59 -10.27 -9.02 -19.96
N GLN A 60 -9.07 -8.47 -20.09
CA GLN A 60 -8.26 -8.58 -21.30
C GLN A 60 -7.91 -10.03 -21.61
N TRP A 61 -7.47 -10.78 -20.59
CA TRP A 61 -7.16 -12.20 -20.73
C TRP A 61 -8.39 -13.03 -21.17
N GLU A 62 -9.60 -12.72 -20.67
CA GLU A 62 -10.84 -13.35 -21.10
C GLU A 62 -11.13 -13.08 -22.60
N VAL A 63 -10.92 -11.83 -23.04
CA VAL A 63 -11.10 -11.41 -24.45
C VAL A 63 -10.08 -12.13 -25.35
N ASP A 64 -8.85 -12.33 -24.90
CA ASP A 64 -7.79 -13.04 -25.62
C ASP A 64 -8.00 -14.59 -25.64
N GLY A 65 -9.11 -15.06 -25.09
CA GLY A 65 -9.51 -16.47 -25.14
C GLY A 65 -8.85 -17.34 -24.09
N ARG A 66 -8.33 -16.78 -22.99
CA ARG A 66 -7.76 -17.48 -21.83
C ARG A 66 -6.56 -18.38 -22.14
N ARG A 67 -5.79 -18.07 -23.18
CA ARG A 67 -4.68 -18.92 -23.65
C ARG A 67 -3.30 -18.38 -23.34
N ASN A 68 -3.20 -17.06 -23.17
CA ASN A 68 -1.93 -16.37 -23.01
C ASN A 68 -1.46 -16.43 -21.55
N THR A 69 -0.15 -16.48 -21.35
CA THR A 69 0.50 -16.37 -20.04
C THR A 69 0.75 -14.90 -19.66
N SER A 70 0.42 -13.98 -20.54
CA SER A 70 0.56 -12.53 -20.31
C SER A 70 -0.46 -11.77 -21.14
N VAL A 71 -0.76 -10.55 -20.72
CA VAL A 71 -1.52 -9.56 -21.46
C VAL A 71 -0.71 -8.27 -21.59
N ILE A 72 -1.08 -7.43 -22.54
CA ILE A 72 -0.48 -6.09 -22.69
C ILE A 72 -1.48 -5.08 -22.12
N LEU A 73 -1.07 -4.37 -21.06
CA LEU A 73 -1.83 -3.30 -20.45
C LEU A 73 -1.05 -1.99 -20.62
N ASP A 74 -1.62 -1.02 -21.33
CA ASP A 74 -1.00 0.28 -21.62
C ASP A 74 0.47 0.19 -22.11
N GLY A 75 0.75 -0.82 -22.95
CA GLY A 75 2.10 -1.06 -23.48
C GLY A 75 3.04 -1.85 -22.56
N THR A 76 2.61 -2.18 -21.35
CA THR A 76 3.38 -3.00 -20.40
C THR A 76 2.89 -4.45 -20.47
N THR A 77 3.84 -5.39 -20.54
CA THR A 77 3.53 -6.82 -20.47
C THR A 77 3.30 -7.22 -19.02
N VAL A 78 2.12 -7.72 -18.72
CA VAL A 78 1.73 -8.23 -17.40
C VAL A 78 1.57 -9.74 -17.51
N SER A 79 2.39 -10.49 -16.78
CA SER A 79 2.30 -11.95 -16.68
C SER A 79 1.19 -12.36 -15.72
N LEU A 80 0.61 -13.52 -15.97
CA LEU A 80 -0.49 -14.05 -15.18
C LEU A 80 -0.39 -15.58 -15.07
N ASP A 81 -0.97 -16.12 -14.00
CA ASP A 81 -1.15 -17.57 -13.87
C ASP A 81 -2.37 -17.99 -14.70
N THR A 82 -2.16 -18.84 -15.70
CA THR A 82 -3.20 -19.29 -16.63
C THR A 82 -4.31 -20.12 -15.98
N ARG A 83 -4.07 -20.61 -14.75
CA ARG A 83 -5.10 -21.31 -13.97
C ARG A 83 -6.18 -20.36 -13.46
N PHE A 84 -5.81 -19.08 -13.24
CA PHE A 84 -6.68 -18.08 -12.62
C PHE A 84 -6.90 -16.83 -13.51
N GLY A 85 -5.90 -16.46 -14.32
CA GLY A 85 -5.94 -15.27 -15.19
C GLY A 85 -5.78 -13.95 -14.45
N PHE A 86 -5.15 -13.97 -13.29
CA PHE A 86 -4.81 -12.77 -12.51
C PHE A 86 -3.31 -12.47 -12.56
N PRO A 87 -2.89 -11.20 -12.41
CA PRO A 87 -1.50 -10.80 -12.52
C PRO A 87 -0.58 -11.48 -11.49
N THR A 88 0.61 -11.91 -11.94
CA THR A 88 1.66 -12.47 -11.10
C THR A 88 3.00 -11.76 -11.27
N GLY A 89 3.04 -10.63 -11.97
CA GLY A 89 4.25 -9.83 -12.22
C GLY A 89 4.50 -9.59 -13.69
N THR A 90 5.77 -9.52 -14.07
CA THR A 90 6.23 -9.38 -15.46
C THR A 90 6.93 -10.63 -15.97
N SER A 91 7.28 -11.55 -15.08
CA SER A 91 7.81 -12.89 -15.35
C SER A 91 6.72 -13.93 -15.09
N ASN A 92 6.73 -15.02 -15.87
CA ASN A 92 5.72 -16.07 -15.75
C ASN A 92 5.91 -16.82 -14.41
N THR A 93 5.12 -16.45 -13.40
CA THR A 93 5.22 -16.94 -12.03
C THR A 93 3.89 -17.57 -11.62
N ASP A 94 3.95 -18.71 -10.93
CA ASP A 94 2.78 -19.36 -10.35
C ASP A 94 2.32 -18.61 -9.08
N VAL A 95 1.03 -18.67 -8.78
CA VAL A 95 0.43 -18.06 -7.57
C VAL A 95 0.95 -18.65 -6.24
N THR A 96 1.65 -19.79 -6.30
CA THR A 96 2.28 -20.48 -5.16
C THR A 96 3.80 -20.34 -5.14
N ALA A 97 4.36 -19.47 -5.99
CA ALA A 97 5.79 -19.21 -6.12
C ALA A 97 6.06 -17.70 -6.27
N MET A 98 5.18 -16.89 -5.71
CA MET A 98 5.35 -15.44 -5.68
C MET A 98 6.55 -15.07 -4.80
N THR A 99 7.16 -13.95 -5.10
CA THR A 99 8.26 -13.37 -4.32
C THR A 99 7.94 -11.89 -4.03
N ASP A 100 8.70 -11.29 -3.12
CA ASP A 100 8.58 -9.84 -2.88
C ASP A 100 8.72 -9.04 -4.18
N ALA A 101 9.67 -9.46 -5.03
CA ALA A 101 9.92 -8.81 -6.32
C ALA A 101 8.74 -8.96 -7.29
N THR A 102 8.15 -10.15 -7.42
CA THR A 102 6.98 -10.34 -8.29
C THR A 102 5.74 -9.63 -7.75
N CYS A 103 5.55 -9.55 -6.43
CA CYS A 103 4.52 -8.72 -5.82
C CYS A 103 4.75 -7.22 -6.12
N GLN A 104 6.00 -6.75 -6.10
CA GLN A 104 6.36 -5.39 -6.48
C GLN A 104 6.09 -5.13 -7.97
N GLU A 105 6.42 -6.09 -8.84
CA GLU A 105 6.13 -6.03 -10.26
C GLU A 105 4.63 -5.93 -10.54
N VAL A 106 3.78 -6.72 -9.85
CA VAL A 106 2.32 -6.59 -9.94
C VAL A 106 1.91 -5.17 -9.64
N PHE A 107 2.32 -4.62 -8.49
CA PHE A 107 1.93 -3.29 -8.05
C PHE A 107 2.33 -2.21 -9.04
N SER A 108 3.54 -2.33 -9.60
CA SER A 108 4.13 -1.32 -10.49
C SER A 108 3.67 -1.46 -11.95
N SER A 109 3.31 -2.67 -12.40
CA SER A 109 2.94 -2.92 -13.80
C SER A 109 1.45 -2.76 -14.09
N VAL A 110 0.58 -3.03 -13.09
CA VAL A 110 -0.87 -2.92 -13.30
C VAL A 110 -1.41 -1.53 -12.97
N LEU A 111 -0.77 -0.81 -12.04
CA LEU A 111 -1.16 0.56 -11.69
C LEU A 111 -0.47 1.54 -12.64
N GLN A 112 -1.25 2.29 -13.41
CA GLN A 112 -0.74 3.32 -14.33
C GLN A 112 0.06 4.41 -13.59
N SER A 113 -0.26 4.67 -12.34
CA SER A 113 0.41 5.64 -11.47
C SER A 113 0.69 5.01 -10.11
N ALA A 114 1.52 3.95 -10.10
CA ALA A 114 1.86 3.25 -8.88
C ALA A 114 2.55 4.21 -7.88
N PRO A 115 2.13 4.21 -6.60
CA PRO A 115 2.89 4.90 -5.57
C PRO A 115 4.33 4.37 -5.49
N ARG A 116 5.28 5.25 -5.13
CA ARG A 116 6.67 4.82 -4.91
C ARG A 116 6.71 3.69 -3.89
N ASN A 117 7.39 2.61 -4.23
CA ASN A 117 7.42 1.41 -3.42
C ASN A 117 8.80 0.74 -3.48
N VAL A 118 9.09 -0.07 -2.47
CA VAL A 118 10.38 -0.74 -2.28
C VAL A 118 10.12 -2.09 -1.59
N LEU A 119 11.04 -3.03 -1.71
CA LEU A 119 10.95 -4.28 -0.98
C LEU A 119 11.10 -4.03 0.54
N TYR A 120 10.47 -4.86 1.37
CA TYR A 120 10.48 -4.68 2.83
C TYR A 120 11.88 -4.79 3.46
N THR A 121 12.84 -5.31 2.73
CA THR A 121 14.26 -5.44 3.13
C THR A 121 15.13 -4.25 2.72
N GLU A 122 14.58 -3.27 2.04
CA GLU A 122 15.30 -2.13 1.49
C GLU A 122 14.93 -0.82 2.22
N ASP A 123 15.71 0.23 1.96
CA ASP A 123 15.51 1.56 2.54
C ASP A 123 14.19 2.20 2.05
N ALA A 124 13.26 2.38 2.97
CA ALA A 124 11.91 2.86 2.70
C ALA A 124 11.69 4.37 2.95
N ARG A 125 12.71 5.12 3.39
CA ARG A 125 12.56 6.52 3.88
C ARG A 125 11.88 7.48 2.90
N ASP A 126 12.12 7.34 1.60
CA ASP A 126 11.52 8.20 0.57
C ASP A 126 10.41 7.49 -0.22
N GLN A 127 9.94 6.37 0.28
CA GLN A 127 8.92 5.56 -0.36
C GLN A 127 7.56 5.74 0.32
N ARG A 128 6.50 5.25 -0.34
CA ARG A 128 5.14 5.28 0.20
C ARG A 128 4.66 3.92 0.68
N TYR A 129 5.10 2.87 -0.02
CA TYR A 129 4.74 1.50 0.29
C TYR A 129 5.98 0.63 0.36
N THR A 130 5.94 -0.36 1.24
CA THR A 130 6.88 -1.47 1.24
C THR A 130 6.14 -2.75 0.89
N VAL A 131 6.81 -3.60 0.10
CA VAL A 131 6.22 -4.79 -0.50
C VAL A 131 6.79 -6.05 0.14
N ARG A 132 5.91 -6.96 0.50
CA ARG A 132 6.26 -8.27 1.04
C ARG A 132 5.32 -9.34 0.51
N VAL A 133 5.85 -10.54 0.24
CA VAL A 133 5.06 -11.74 0.03
C VAL A 133 4.88 -12.48 1.36
N LEU A 134 3.70 -13.04 1.57
CA LEU A 134 3.43 -13.99 2.65
C LEU A 134 3.09 -15.34 2.05
N ASP A 135 4.02 -16.28 2.19
CA ASP A 135 3.94 -17.60 1.55
C ASP A 135 2.75 -18.41 2.07
N GLY A 136 1.91 -18.89 1.17
CA GLY A 136 0.77 -19.76 1.46
C GLY A 136 -0.39 -19.13 2.25
N VAL A 137 -0.31 -17.82 2.59
CA VAL A 137 -1.31 -17.12 3.40
C VAL A 137 -2.58 -16.79 2.61
N GLY A 138 -2.51 -16.77 1.29
CA GLY A 138 -3.66 -16.52 0.41
C GLY A 138 -4.69 -17.66 0.37
N GLY A 139 -4.43 -18.77 1.05
CA GLY A 139 -5.37 -19.89 1.20
C GLY A 139 -5.45 -20.79 -0.03
N SER A 140 -6.67 -21.06 -0.51
CA SER A 140 -6.91 -21.92 -1.67
C SER A 140 -7.93 -21.32 -2.62
N ALA A 141 -7.78 -21.60 -3.91
CA ALA A 141 -8.74 -21.22 -4.95
C ALA A 141 -8.89 -22.31 -6.01
N THR A 142 -10.04 -22.35 -6.65
CA THR A 142 -10.32 -23.27 -7.76
C THR A 142 -10.03 -22.56 -9.08
N GLY A 143 -9.09 -23.12 -9.83
CA GLY A 143 -8.75 -22.62 -11.17
C GLY A 143 -9.87 -22.87 -12.18
N ILE A 144 -9.77 -22.22 -13.37
CA ILE A 144 -10.75 -22.36 -14.45
C ILE A 144 -10.86 -23.78 -14.99
N ASN A 145 -9.86 -24.61 -14.79
CA ASN A 145 -9.83 -26.04 -15.12
C ASN A 145 -10.52 -26.95 -14.06
N GLY A 146 -11.06 -26.35 -12.99
CA GLY A 146 -11.68 -27.07 -11.87
C GLY A 146 -10.70 -27.62 -10.85
N ALA A 147 -9.38 -27.48 -11.04
CA ALA A 147 -8.37 -27.92 -10.07
C ALA A 147 -8.29 -26.95 -8.89
N ASN A 148 -8.29 -27.52 -7.68
CA ASN A 148 -8.05 -26.72 -6.47
C ASN A 148 -6.55 -26.55 -6.25
N VAL A 149 -6.11 -25.30 -6.09
CA VAL A 149 -4.74 -24.93 -5.75
C VAL A 149 -4.74 -24.42 -4.32
N THR A 150 -3.87 -24.97 -3.51
CA THR A 150 -3.67 -24.60 -2.08
C THR A 150 -2.36 -23.87 -1.90
N ASN A 151 -2.17 -23.25 -0.74
CA ASN A 151 -0.96 -22.49 -0.40
C ASN A 151 -0.67 -21.38 -1.40
N ILE A 152 -1.70 -20.64 -1.77
CA ILE A 152 -1.56 -19.44 -2.59
C ILE A 152 -0.84 -18.37 -1.78
N ASP A 153 0.14 -17.72 -2.38
CA ASP A 153 0.87 -16.64 -1.74
C ASP A 153 0.05 -15.36 -1.74
N LEU A 154 0.30 -14.51 -0.77
CA LEU A 154 -0.39 -13.24 -0.62
C LEU A 154 0.61 -12.09 -0.74
N CYS A 155 0.39 -11.19 -1.68
CA CYS A 155 1.14 -9.94 -1.76
C CYS A 155 0.59 -8.94 -0.75
N VAL A 156 1.47 -8.31 0.03
CA VAL A 156 1.11 -7.31 1.02
C VAL A 156 1.89 -6.02 0.76
N TYR A 157 1.17 -4.92 0.65
CA TYR A 157 1.68 -3.58 0.39
C TYR A 157 1.41 -2.72 1.62
N HIS A 158 2.39 -2.59 2.52
CA HIS A 158 2.24 -1.80 3.74
C HIS A 158 2.52 -0.32 3.45
N GLN A 159 1.67 0.55 3.96
CA GLN A 159 1.91 2.00 3.95
C GLN A 159 3.02 2.35 4.94
N ILE A 160 4.10 2.97 4.48
CA ILE A 160 5.30 3.24 5.29
C ILE A 160 5.00 4.22 6.43
N ALA A 161 4.09 5.18 6.24
CA ALA A 161 3.70 6.13 7.27
C ALA A 161 3.13 5.45 8.53
N SER A 162 2.61 4.23 8.42
CA SER A 162 2.07 3.43 9.51
C SER A 162 3.07 2.47 10.17
N LEU A 163 4.33 2.46 9.73
CA LEU A 163 5.36 1.55 10.19
C LEU A 163 6.44 2.26 11.00
N VAL A 164 7.08 1.52 11.89
CA VAL A 164 8.29 1.97 12.57
C VAL A 164 9.50 1.69 11.68
N ILE A 165 10.22 2.74 11.30
CA ILE A 165 11.40 2.66 10.42
C ILE A 165 12.66 2.86 11.26
N ASP A 166 13.62 1.95 11.14
CA ASP A 166 14.95 2.08 11.72
C ASP A 166 15.68 3.28 11.11
N GLN A 167 16.14 4.19 11.95
CA GLN A 167 16.75 5.46 11.52
C GLN A 167 18.09 5.28 10.79
N ASN A 168 18.80 4.17 11.04
CA ASN A 168 20.12 3.92 10.46
C ASN A 168 20.00 3.23 9.10
N THR A 169 19.12 2.21 9.00
CA THR A 169 18.98 1.38 7.80
C THR A 169 17.86 1.84 6.88
N GLY A 170 16.87 2.56 7.39
CA GLY A 170 15.67 2.91 6.64
C GLY A 170 14.68 1.74 6.48
N ILE A 171 14.93 0.60 7.11
CA ILE A 171 14.12 -0.62 6.99
C ILE A 171 13.05 -0.65 8.08
N ALA A 172 11.86 -1.16 7.76
CA ALA A 172 10.80 -1.34 8.72
C ALA A 172 11.18 -2.41 9.76
N THR A 173 11.06 -2.07 11.06
CA THR A 173 11.47 -2.94 12.16
C THR A 173 10.40 -2.94 13.25
N PRO A 174 9.80 -4.10 13.57
CA PRO A 174 10.02 -5.42 12.97
C PRO A 174 9.59 -5.50 11.50
N ALA A 175 10.01 -6.57 10.78
CA ALA A 175 9.56 -6.82 9.41
C ALA A 175 8.01 -6.90 9.38
N PRO A 176 7.32 -6.07 8.59
CA PRO A 176 5.88 -5.94 8.68
C PRO A 176 5.16 -7.18 8.15
N ASP A 177 4.06 -7.55 8.80
CA ASP A 177 3.13 -8.61 8.40
C ASP A 177 1.67 -8.14 8.60
N LEU A 178 0.70 -9.02 8.38
CA LEU A 178 -0.73 -8.70 8.54
C LEU A 178 -1.14 -8.42 9.99
N ASN A 179 -0.32 -8.78 10.99
CA ASN A 179 -0.61 -8.60 12.40
C ASN A 179 0.23 -7.48 13.03
N THR A 180 1.04 -6.79 12.24
CA THR A 180 1.84 -5.66 12.74
C THR A 180 0.90 -4.57 13.25
N ALA A 181 0.98 -4.27 14.54
CA ALA A 181 0.12 -3.27 15.20
C ALA A 181 0.28 -1.89 14.56
N GLY A 182 -0.83 -1.21 14.33
CA GLY A 182 -0.89 0.10 13.70
C GLY A 182 -0.59 0.10 12.19
N ALA A 183 -0.22 -1.05 11.61
CA ALA A 183 0.09 -1.12 10.18
C ALA A 183 -1.18 -0.98 9.32
N LYS A 184 -1.05 -0.22 8.25
CA LYS A 184 -2.09 -0.02 7.24
C LYS A 184 -1.56 -0.45 5.89
N GLY A 185 -2.43 -0.94 5.03
CA GLY A 185 -1.97 -1.36 3.70
C GLY A 185 -3.03 -2.03 2.85
N VAL A 186 -2.54 -2.67 1.81
CA VAL A 186 -3.36 -3.38 0.83
C VAL A 186 -2.83 -4.79 0.66
N THR A 187 -3.71 -5.77 0.59
CA THR A 187 -3.38 -7.15 0.23
C THR A 187 -3.87 -7.45 -1.18
N TYR A 188 -3.14 -8.31 -1.88
CA TYR A 188 -3.55 -8.84 -3.18
C TYR A 188 -3.35 -10.34 -3.23
N ASN A 189 -4.39 -11.07 -3.59
CA ASN A 189 -4.38 -12.52 -3.75
C ASN A 189 -4.40 -12.88 -5.25
N PRO A 190 -3.31 -13.41 -5.80
CA PRO A 190 -3.22 -13.70 -7.24
C PRO A 190 -4.05 -14.92 -7.67
N GLY A 191 -4.53 -15.76 -6.75
CA GLY A 191 -5.40 -16.89 -7.06
C GLY A 191 -6.89 -16.53 -7.16
N THR A 192 -7.30 -15.45 -6.48
CA THR A 192 -8.71 -15.00 -6.48
C THR A 192 -8.91 -13.65 -7.16
N GLY A 193 -7.83 -12.89 -7.37
CA GLY A 193 -7.88 -11.51 -7.82
C GLY A 193 -8.38 -10.53 -6.76
N GLN A 194 -8.56 -10.99 -5.53
CA GLN A 194 -9.08 -10.17 -4.45
C GLN A 194 -8.03 -9.15 -3.98
N VAL A 195 -8.46 -7.93 -3.84
CA VAL A 195 -7.68 -6.81 -3.26
C VAL A 195 -8.47 -6.27 -2.07
N LEU A 196 -7.82 -6.16 -0.92
CA LEU A 196 -8.43 -5.65 0.31
C LEU A 196 -7.51 -4.62 0.95
N SER A 197 -8.06 -3.52 1.44
CA SER A 197 -7.37 -2.66 2.40
C SER A 197 -7.45 -3.26 3.81
N PHE A 198 -6.45 -2.99 4.63
CA PHE A 198 -6.45 -3.36 6.04
C PHE A 198 -5.89 -2.22 6.89
N THR A 199 -6.38 -2.16 8.12
CA THR A 199 -5.92 -1.26 9.18
C THR A 199 -5.87 -2.06 10.47
N ASN A 200 -4.72 -2.13 11.11
CA ASN A 200 -4.53 -2.83 12.38
C ASN A 200 -4.48 -1.79 13.51
N ASP A 201 -5.48 -1.78 14.35
CA ASP A 201 -5.54 -0.93 15.54
C ASP A 201 -4.69 -1.48 16.70
#